data_9a37ca6cc678bd8cd8eb6f0905a2e0a2
#
_entry.id   9a37ca6cc678bd8cd8eb6f0905a2e0a2
#
_cell.length_a   1.000
_cell.length_b   1.000
_cell.length_c   1.000
_cell.angle_alpha   90.00
_cell.angle_beta   90.00
_cell.angle_gamma   90.00
#
_symmetry.space_group_name_H-M   'P 1'
#
loop_
_entity.id
_entity.type
_entity.pdbx_description
1 polymer ?
#
loop_
_entity_poly.entity_id
_entity_poly.type
_entity_poly.pdbx_seq_one_letter_code
_entity_poly.pdbx_strand_id
1 'polypeptide(L)'
;MKKILSGMLVLLALQLKAQDSTGSLTISGYAEAYYQYDFNQPADNNRPGFIYSHNRHNEFNLNLGFIKANYSAARVRANMALGTGTYMNANYAAEPGVLKNILEANVGIKISKQKNLWIDAGIMPSHIGFESAISKDCWNLTRSLLADNSPYFETGAKITYNSD
;
A
#
# COMPACT_ATOMS: atom_id res chain seq x y z
N MET A 1 19.57 19.79 -23.54
CA MET A 1 18.20 20.31 -23.44
C MET A 1 17.28 19.44 -22.59
N LYS A 2 17.19 18.11 -22.77
CA LYS A 2 16.31 17.23 -21.93
C LYS A 2 16.61 17.26 -20.43
N LYS A 3 17.88 17.37 -20.02
CA LYS A 3 18.26 17.41 -18.59
C LYS A 3 17.93 18.75 -17.92
N ILE A 4 17.90 19.85 -18.67
CA ILE A 4 17.51 21.18 -18.16
C ILE A 4 16.00 21.24 -17.96
N LEU A 5 15.22 20.62 -18.85
CA LEU A 5 13.76 20.54 -18.75
C LEU A 5 13.32 19.71 -17.53
N SER A 6 14.04 18.60 -17.24
CA SER A 6 13.77 17.76 -16.05
C SER A 6 14.05 18.51 -14.74
N GLY A 7 15.15 19.28 -14.69
CA GLY A 7 15.49 20.10 -13.52
C GLY A 7 14.50 21.24 -13.29
N MET A 8 13.98 21.82 -14.36
CA MET A 8 12.99 22.88 -14.28
C MET A 8 11.61 22.38 -13.83
N LEU A 9 11.24 21.14 -14.19
CA LEU A 9 10.00 20.49 -13.72
C LEU A 9 10.05 20.21 -12.22
N VAL A 10 11.19 19.77 -11.69
CA VAL A 10 11.39 19.53 -10.25
C VAL A 10 11.38 20.83 -9.46
N LEU A 11 11.97 21.90 -9.99
CA LEU A 11 11.94 23.23 -9.36
C LEU A 11 10.55 23.87 -9.37
N LEU A 12 9.73 23.65 -10.41
CA LEU A 12 8.32 24.09 -10.41
C LEU A 12 7.49 23.34 -9.37
N ALA A 13 7.73 22.06 -9.14
CA ALA A 13 7.03 21.28 -8.12
C ALA A 13 7.30 21.79 -6.69
N LEU A 14 8.47 22.37 -6.44
CA LEU A 14 8.82 22.95 -5.14
C LEU A 14 8.21 24.33 -4.89
N GLN A 15 7.66 25.00 -5.92
CA GLN A 15 7.02 26.31 -5.80
C GLN A 15 5.50 26.23 -5.50
N LEU A 16 4.92 25.04 -5.40
CA LEU A 16 3.57 24.86 -4.92
C LEU A 16 3.54 25.13 -3.41
N LYS A 17 3.62 26.40 -3.04
CA LYS A 17 3.22 26.84 -1.72
C LYS A 17 1.74 26.52 -1.61
N ALA A 18 1.41 25.51 -0.80
CA ALA A 18 0.05 25.25 -0.40
C ALA A 18 -0.47 26.51 0.33
N GLN A 19 -1.16 27.37 -0.41
CA GLN A 19 -1.82 28.53 0.15
C GLN A 19 -2.93 28.04 1.07
N ASP A 20 -2.80 28.36 2.35
CA ASP A 20 -3.84 28.36 3.37
C ASP A 20 -4.75 27.13 3.49
N SER A 21 -4.18 25.97 3.71
CA SER A 21 -4.85 24.92 4.47
C SER A 21 -3.85 24.31 5.42
N THR A 22 -4.16 24.30 6.70
CA THR A 22 -3.43 23.55 7.71
C THR A 22 -3.58 22.06 7.42
N GLY A 23 -2.79 21.56 6.45
CA GLY A 23 -2.71 20.14 6.15
C GLY A 23 -1.97 19.45 7.27
N SER A 24 -2.43 18.26 7.65
CA SER A 24 -1.73 17.39 8.59
C SER A 24 -0.96 16.31 7.85
N LEU A 25 0.30 16.08 8.27
CA LEU A 25 1.09 14.93 7.86
C LEU A 25 1.20 13.98 9.05
N THR A 26 0.74 12.74 8.85
CA THR A 26 0.87 11.67 9.85
C THR A 26 1.81 10.62 9.31
N ILE A 27 2.80 10.25 10.14
CA ILE A 27 3.69 9.12 9.86
C ILE A 27 3.30 7.98 10.78
N SER A 28 3.13 6.80 10.22
CA SER A 28 2.80 5.56 10.94
C SER A 28 3.67 4.41 10.46
N GLY A 29 3.74 3.36 11.25
CA GLY A 29 4.47 2.15 10.90
C GLY A 29 3.78 0.91 11.42
N TYR A 30 4.10 -0.21 10.80
CA TYR A 30 3.62 -1.53 11.15
C TYR A 30 4.73 -2.55 10.95
N ALA A 31 4.80 -3.55 11.81
CA ALA A 31 5.69 -4.69 11.65
C ALA A 31 5.02 -5.94 12.20
N GLU A 32 5.02 -7.01 11.40
CA GLU A 32 4.44 -8.29 11.73
C GLU A 32 5.49 -9.38 11.53
N ALA A 33 6.11 -9.78 12.63
CA ALA A 33 7.02 -10.92 12.67
C ALA A 33 6.23 -12.19 12.98
N TYR A 34 6.68 -13.30 12.42
CA TYR A 34 6.05 -14.61 12.64
C TYR A 34 7.07 -15.73 12.68
N TYR A 35 6.64 -16.86 13.25
CA TYR A 35 7.24 -18.18 13.09
C TYR A 35 6.12 -19.14 12.72
N GLN A 36 6.35 -20.01 11.75
CA GLN A 36 5.39 -21.00 11.34
C GLN A 36 6.08 -22.34 11.07
N TYR A 37 5.43 -23.41 11.49
CA TYR A 37 5.86 -24.77 11.20
C TYR A 37 4.82 -25.48 10.34
N ASP A 38 5.23 -25.94 9.16
CA ASP A 38 4.40 -26.78 8.28
C ASP A 38 4.80 -28.24 8.49
N PHE A 39 3.84 -29.07 8.92
CA PHE A 39 4.07 -30.48 9.22
C PHE A 39 4.41 -31.31 7.98
N ASN A 40 4.19 -30.81 6.77
CA ASN A 40 4.65 -31.44 5.52
C ASN A 40 6.15 -31.22 5.27
N GLN A 41 6.82 -30.37 6.04
CA GLN A 41 8.26 -30.12 6.01
C GLN A 41 8.79 -29.85 4.58
N PRO A 42 8.31 -28.80 3.89
CA PRO A 42 8.75 -28.53 2.53
C PRO A 42 10.26 -28.28 2.47
N ALA A 43 10.95 -28.97 1.54
CA ALA A 43 12.42 -28.98 1.45
C ALA A 43 13.02 -27.60 1.12
N ASP A 44 12.26 -26.72 0.50
CA ASP A 44 12.66 -25.35 0.14
C ASP A 44 12.22 -24.30 1.17
N ASN A 45 11.68 -24.75 2.32
CA ASN A 45 11.10 -23.91 3.36
C ASN A 45 9.97 -22.97 2.89
N ASN A 46 9.35 -23.25 1.75
CA ASN A 46 8.20 -22.51 1.25
C ASN A 46 6.93 -23.35 1.41
N ARG A 47 5.87 -22.70 1.87
CA ARG A 47 4.53 -23.28 1.80
C ARG A 47 4.03 -23.28 0.36
N PRO A 48 2.94 -24.02 0.03
CA PRO A 48 2.39 -24.05 -1.32
C PRO A 48 2.20 -22.67 -1.93
N GLY A 49 2.53 -22.51 -3.22
CA GLY A 49 2.61 -21.22 -3.91
C GLY A 49 1.31 -20.40 -4.00
N PHE A 50 0.17 -20.95 -3.59
CA PHE A 50 -1.10 -20.23 -3.46
C PHE A 50 -1.32 -19.61 -2.07
N ILE A 51 -0.35 -19.78 -1.15
CA ILE A 51 -0.35 -19.16 0.18
C ILE A 51 0.67 -18.03 0.17
N TYR A 52 0.21 -16.80 0.22
CA TYR A 52 1.05 -15.62 0.10
C TYR A 52 1.42 -14.99 1.45
N SER A 53 0.55 -15.15 2.46
CA SER A 53 0.81 -14.63 3.81
C SER A 53 1.46 -15.71 4.67
N HIS A 54 2.48 -15.35 5.48
CA HIS A 54 3.18 -16.26 6.40
C HIS A 54 3.68 -17.53 5.68
N ASN A 55 4.30 -17.34 4.51
CA ASN A 55 4.60 -18.44 3.57
C ASN A 55 5.92 -19.17 3.81
N ARG A 56 6.69 -18.80 4.85
CA ARG A 56 7.96 -19.47 5.16
C ARG A 56 7.77 -20.49 6.28
N HIS A 57 8.40 -21.67 6.10
CA HIS A 57 8.38 -22.79 7.02
C HIS A 57 9.64 -22.78 7.90
N ASN A 58 9.46 -23.08 9.20
CA ASN A 58 10.50 -23.36 10.19
C ASN A 58 11.59 -22.28 10.32
N GLU A 59 11.21 -21.02 10.17
CA GLU A 59 12.10 -19.87 10.37
C GLU A 59 11.33 -18.69 10.96
N PHE A 60 12.02 -17.82 11.70
CA PHE A 60 11.48 -16.51 12.07
C PHE A 60 11.58 -15.57 10.88
N ASN A 61 10.49 -14.91 10.54
CA ASN A 61 10.48 -13.99 9.41
C ASN A 61 9.56 -12.79 9.65
N LEU A 62 9.71 -11.76 8.81
CA LEU A 62 8.81 -10.61 8.74
C LEU A 62 7.78 -10.88 7.64
N ASN A 63 6.49 -10.97 8.00
CA ASN A 63 5.44 -11.11 6.99
C ASN A 63 5.23 -9.79 6.25
N LEU A 64 4.92 -8.73 6.99
CA LEU A 64 4.73 -7.38 6.45
C LEU A 64 5.29 -6.34 7.43
N GLY A 65 6.15 -5.48 6.93
CA GLY A 65 6.56 -4.27 7.61
C GLY A 65 6.43 -3.09 6.67
N PHE A 66 5.93 -1.94 7.14
CA PHE A 66 5.87 -0.73 6.33
C PHE A 66 5.99 0.55 7.16
N ILE A 67 6.39 1.61 6.48
CA ILE A 67 6.27 2.99 6.94
C ILE A 67 5.32 3.70 5.98
N LYS A 68 4.33 4.41 6.53
CA LYS A 68 3.32 5.14 5.78
C LYS A 68 3.31 6.62 6.17
N ALA A 69 3.36 7.49 5.16
CA ALA A 69 3.08 8.90 5.24
C ALA A 69 1.67 9.16 4.70
N ASN A 70 0.84 9.81 5.49
CA ASN A 70 -0.52 10.20 5.13
C ASN A 70 -0.64 11.71 5.26
N TYR A 71 -0.89 12.40 4.17
CA TYR A 71 -1.14 13.83 4.13
C TYR A 71 -2.62 14.09 3.89
N SER A 72 -3.21 14.98 4.70
CA SER A 72 -4.61 15.37 4.58
C SER A 72 -4.76 16.87 4.76
N ALA A 73 -5.44 17.52 3.81
CA ALA A 73 -5.81 18.91 3.81
C ALA A 73 -7.27 19.06 3.34
N ALA A 74 -7.81 20.26 3.40
CA ALA A 74 -9.22 20.52 3.08
C ALA A 74 -9.63 20.03 1.67
N ARG A 75 -8.72 20.06 0.70
CA ARG A 75 -9.01 19.72 -0.71
C ARG A 75 -8.01 18.77 -1.36
N VAL A 76 -6.97 18.37 -0.64
CA VAL A 76 -5.92 17.48 -1.13
C VAL A 76 -5.64 16.41 -0.09
N ARG A 77 -5.45 15.20 -0.54
CA ARG A 77 -4.96 14.08 0.27
C ARG A 77 -3.91 13.29 -0.50
N ALA A 78 -2.95 12.71 0.19
CA ALA A 78 -1.95 11.87 -0.42
C ALA A 78 -1.51 10.79 0.56
N ASN A 79 -1.17 9.61 0.02
CA ASN A 79 -0.64 8.50 0.77
C ASN A 79 0.62 7.97 0.09
N MET A 80 1.62 7.64 0.89
CA MET A 80 2.81 6.92 0.46
C MET A 80 3.17 5.89 1.51
N ALA A 81 3.21 4.61 1.12
CA ALA A 81 3.62 3.53 2.01
C ALA A 81 4.69 2.67 1.33
N LEU A 82 5.81 2.50 2.02
CA LEU A 82 6.89 1.63 1.61
C LEU A 82 6.88 0.39 2.49
N GLY A 83 6.75 -0.78 1.86
CA GLY A 83 6.62 -2.07 2.51
C GLY A 83 7.76 -3.03 2.19
N THR A 84 7.96 -3.99 3.08
CA THR A 84 8.91 -5.09 2.95
C THR A 84 8.40 -6.33 3.70
N GLY A 85 8.99 -7.47 3.43
CA GLY A 85 8.65 -8.74 4.08
C GLY A 85 8.25 -9.83 3.09
N THR A 86 7.93 -11.02 3.62
CA THR A 86 7.56 -12.18 2.78
C THR A 86 6.26 -11.94 2.02
N TYR A 87 5.33 -11.18 2.60
CA TYR A 87 4.11 -10.74 1.93
C TYR A 87 4.41 -9.92 0.66
N MET A 88 5.29 -8.90 0.76
CA MET A 88 5.68 -8.09 -0.38
C MET A 88 6.40 -8.91 -1.45
N ASN A 89 7.31 -9.79 -1.03
CA ASN A 89 8.04 -10.65 -1.96
C ASN A 89 7.11 -11.60 -2.74
N ALA A 90 6.08 -12.13 -2.10
CA ALA A 90 5.14 -13.06 -2.73
C ALA A 90 4.12 -12.33 -3.62
N ASN A 91 3.45 -11.31 -3.08
CA ASN A 91 2.35 -10.65 -3.76
C ASN A 91 2.80 -9.66 -4.84
N TYR A 92 3.97 -9.06 -4.67
CA TYR A 92 4.54 -8.09 -5.62
C TYR A 92 5.68 -8.70 -6.45
N ALA A 93 5.73 -10.02 -6.56
CA ALA A 93 6.79 -10.75 -7.28
C ALA A 93 6.94 -10.31 -8.75
N ALA A 94 5.83 -9.97 -9.40
CA ALA A 94 5.79 -9.55 -10.80
C ALA A 94 6.20 -8.09 -11.01
N GLU A 95 6.25 -7.28 -9.94
CA GLU A 95 6.60 -5.86 -10.06
C GLU A 95 8.10 -5.68 -10.30
N PRO A 96 8.52 -4.78 -11.22
CA PRO A 96 9.93 -4.58 -11.52
C PRO A 96 10.64 -3.74 -10.45
N GLY A 97 11.84 -4.18 -10.08
CA GLY A 97 12.78 -3.43 -9.25
C GLY A 97 12.18 -2.93 -7.92
N VAL A 98 12.34 -1.65 -7.64
CA VAL A 98 11.89 -1.01 -6.39
C VAL A 98 10.37 -0.90 -6.26
N LEU A 99 9.62 -1.08 -7.34
CA LEU A 99 8.15 -1.05 -7.30
C LEU A 99 7.59 -2.17 -6.42
N LYS A 100 8.33 -3.26 -6.21
CA LYS A 100 7.99 -4.32 -5.25
C LYS A 100 7.80 -3.82 -3.82
N ASN A 101 8.39 -2.68 -3.48
CA ASN A 101 8.33 -2.11 -2.13
C ASN A 101 7.25 -1.02 -1.99
N ILE A 102 6.54 -0.67 -3.05
CA ILE A 102 5.47 0.33 -2.98
C ILE A 102 4.17 -0.36 -2.61
N LEU A 103 3.78 -0.23 -1.33
CA LEU A 103 2.52 -0.76 -0.83
C LEU A 103 1.35 0.16 -1.20
N GLU A 104 1.58 1.48 -1.17
CA GLU A 104 0.59 2.49 -1.52
C GLU A 104 1.28 3.75 -2.02
N ALA A 105 0.77 4.38 -3.08
CA ALA A 105 1.26 5.66 -3.60
C ALA A 105 0.14 6.34 -4.39
N ASN A 106 -0.63 7.21 -3.76
CA ASN A 106 -1.76 7.88 -4.39
C ASN A 106 -1.92 9.32 -3.92
N VAL A 107 -2.60 10.10 -4.76
CA VAL A 107 -2.98 11.47 -4.46
C VAL A 107 -4.45 11.66 -4.83
N GLY A 108 -5.17 12.43 -4.03
CA GLY A 108 -6.57 12.75 -4.23
C GLY A 108 -6.86 14.23 -4.13
N ILE A 109 -7.83 14.66 -4.91
CA ILE A 109 -8.37 16.04 -4.86
C ILE A 109 -9.87 16.00 -4.64
N LYS A 110 -10.35 16.93 -3.80
CA LYS A 110 -11.78 17.16 -3.58
C LYS A 110 -12.33 18.01 -4.73
N ILE A 111 -13.17 17.41 -5.56
CA ILE A 111 -13.69 18.05 -6.78
C ILE A 111 -14.93 18.91 -6.50
N SER A 112 -15.60 18.73 -5.35
CA SER A 112 -16.75 19.56 -4.94
C SER A 112 -16.42 20.37 -3.69
N LYS A 113 -16.85 21.63 -3.66
CA LYS A 113 -16.75 22.49 -2.48
C LYS A 113 -17.83 22.14 -1.43
N GLN A 114 -19.00 21.68 -1.90
CA GLN A 114 -20.20 21.47 -1.06
C GLN A 114 -20.38 20.01 -0.67
N LYS A 115 -19.95 19.08 -1.51
CA LYS A 115 -20.15 17.65 -1.31
C LYS A 115 -18.81 16.95 -1.01
N ASN A 116 -18.87 15.87 -0.29
CA ASN A 116 -17.69 15.06 0.00
C ASN A 116 -17.37 14.12 -1.19
N LEU A 117 -16.97 14.73 -2.31
CA LEU A 117 -16.69 14.09 -3.58
C LEU A 117 -15.21 14.24 -3.93
N TRP A 118 -14.52 13.11 -4.07
CA TRP A 118 -13.08 13.03 -4.31
C TRP A 118 -12.76 12.24 -5.56
N ILE A 119 -11.67 12.59 -6.21
CA ILE A 119 -10.98 11.77 -7.19
C ILE A 119 -9.58 11.49 -6.68
N ASP A 120 -9.20 10.21 -6.62
CA ASP A 120 -7.88 9.74 -6.23
C ASP A 120 -7.25 9.01 -7.41
N ALA A 121 -5.92 9.13 -7.56
CA ALA A 121 -5.18 8.42 -8.60
C ALA A 121 -3.85 7.91 -8.06
N GLY A 122 -3.42 6.75 -8.56
CA GLY A 122 -2.16 6.11 -8.21
C GLY A 122 -2.32 4.65 -7.81
N ILE A 123 -1.44 4.17 -6.93
CA ILE A 123 -1.46 2.83 -6.35
C ILE A 123 -2.25 2.89 -5.05
N MET A 124 -3.34 2.15 -4.98
CA MET A 124 -4.30 2.15 -3.87
C MET A 124 -4.46 0.74 -3.32
N PRO A 125 -4.75 0.57 -2.01
CA PRO A 125 -5.19 -0.72 -1.50
C PRO A 125 -6.42 -1.22 -2.25
N SER A 126 -6.48 -2.52 -2.48
CA SER A 126 -7.65 -3.14 -3.11
C SER A 126 -8.90 -2.90 -2.28
N HIS A 127 -10.03 -2.73 -2.96
CA HIS A 127 -11.36 -2.68 -2.36
C HIS A 127 -12.13 -4.00 -2.56
N ILE A 128 -11.49 -5.00 -3.15
CA ILE A 128 -12.09 -6.30 -3.41
C ILE A 128 -12.00 -7.16 -2.14
N GLY A 129 -13.15 -7.59 -1.65
CA GLY A 129 -13.24 -8.32 -0.39
C GLY A 129 -13.23 -7.42 0.85
N PHE A 130 -13.27 -8.07 2.01
CA PHE A 130 -13.36 -7.40 3.32
C PHE A 130 -12.11 -7.60 4.19
N GLU A 131 -11.14 -8.38 3.72
CA GLU A 131 -9.90 -8.65 4.45
C GLU A 131 -8.78 -7.71 4.02
N SER A 132 -7.99 -7.27 4.98
CA SER A 132 -6.85 -6.37 4.78
C SER A 132 -5.56 -7.15 4.50
N ALA A 133 -4.58 -6.51 3.84
CA ALA A 133 -3.20 -6.98 3.81
C ALA A 133 -2.53 -6.96 5.20
N ILE A 134 -3.07 -6.19 6.13
CA ILE A 134 -2.59 -6.04 7.50
C ILE A 134 -3.32 -7.05 8.37
N SER A 135 -2.63 -8.10 8.85
CA SER A 135 -3.25 -9.23 9.55
C SER A 135 -3.97 -8.84 10.83
N LYS A 136 -3.49 -7.80 11.56
CA LYS A 136 -4.18 -7.31 12.76
C LYS A 136 -5.60 -6.78 12.50
N ASP A 137 -5.91 -6.43 11.26
CA ASP A 137 -7.22 -5.91 10.86
C ASP A 137 -8.12 -7.02 10.28
N CYS A 138 -7.67 -8.28 10.34
CA CYS A 138 -8.38 -9.46 9.87
C CYS A 138 -8.84 -10.33 11.04
N TRP A 139 -9.94 -11.07 10.85
CA TRP A 139 -10.47 -12.03 11.84
C TRP A 139 -9.56 -13.26 11.98
N ASN A 140 -8.93 -13.68 10.89
CA ASN A 140 -8.01 -14.82 10.85
C ASN A 140 -6.58 -14.35 10.60
N LEU A 141 -5.62 -14.91 11.31
CA LEU A 141 -4.21 -14.56 11.21
C LEU A 141 -3.68 -14.68 9.78
N THR A 142 -4.02 -15.77 9.09
CA THR A 142 -3.49 -16.10 7.76
C THR A 142 -4.41 -15.67 6.62
N ARG A 143 -5.46 -14.92 6.88
CA ARG A 143 -6.50 -14.58 5.93
C ARG A 143 -7.14 -15.79 5.20
N SER A 144 -8.21 -15.58 4.48
CA SER A 144 -8.83 -16.62 3.66
C SER A 144 -8.09 -16.84 2.34
N LEU A 145 -8.23 -18.03 1.75
CA LEU A 145 -7.71 -18.31 0.41
C LEU A 145 -8.32 -17.38 -0.65
N LEU A 146 -9.54 -16.89 -0.44
CA LEU A 146 -10.15 -15.90 -1.32
C LEU A 146 -9.38 -14.59 -1.30
N ALA A 147 -9.04 -14.10 -0.10
CA ALA A 147 -8.26 -12.87 0.05
C ALA A 147 -6.84 -13.03 -0.48
N ASP A 148 -6.20 -14.17 -0.22
CA ASP A 148 -4.85 -14.46 -0.74
C ASP A 148 -4.80 -14.56 -2.27
N ASN A 149 -5.91 -14.83 -2.94
CA ASN A 149 -5.99 -14.95 -4.40
C ASN A 149 -6.81 -13.83 -5.07
N SER A 150 -7.09 -12.73 -4.36
CA SER A 150 -7.65 -11.50 -4.93
C SER A 150 -6.57 -10.42 -5.07
N PRO A 151 -6.79 -9.40 -5.93
CA PRO A 151 -5.84 -8.30 -6.08
C PRO A 151 -5.54 -7.62 -4.74
N TYR A 152 -4.27 -7.34 -4.46
CA TYR A 152 -3.82 -6.69 -3.21
C TYR A 152 -3.80 -5.18 -3.32
N PHE A 153 -3.52 -4.69 -4.53
CA PHE A 153 -3.53 -3.28 -4.86
C PHE A 153 -4.17 -3.09 -6.22
N GLU A 154 -4.55 -1.86 -6.47
CA GLU A 154 -5.11 -1.40 -7.73
C GLU A 154 -4.36 -0.16 -8.18
N THR A 155 -4.08 -0.07 -9.47
CA THR A 155 -3.48 1.11 -10.07
C THR A 155 -4.49 1.75 -11.01
N GLY A 156 -4.80 3.03 -10.78
CA GLY A 156 -5.80 3.72 -11.58
C GLY A 156 -6.34 4.98 -10.93
N ALA A 157 -7.56 5.34 -11.31
CA ALA A 157 -8.30 6.44 -10.73
C ALA A 157 -9.60 5.95 -10.09
N LYS A 158 -9.92 6.50 -8.93
CA LYS A 158 -11.12 6.19 -8.14
C LYS A 158 -11.89 7.45 -7.81
N ILE A 159 -13.20 7.43 -7.99
CA ILE A 159 -14.10 8.47 -7.52
C ILE A 159 -14.78 7.98 -6.24
N THR A 160 -14.72 8.80 -5.19
CA THR A 160 -15.36 8.49 -3.90
C THR A 160 -16.37 9.59 -3.57
N TYR A 161 -17.59 9.18 -3.30
CA TYR A 161 -18.63 10.04 -2.75
C TYR A 161 -19.07 9.52 -1.37
N ASN A 162 -18.94 10.34 -0.35
CA ASN A 162 -19.46 10.02 0.98
C ASN A 162 -20.68 10.93 1.23
N SER A 163 -21.85 10.33 1.38
CA SER A 163 -23.04 11.02 1.88
C SER A 163 -22.87 11.30 3.37
N ASP A 164 -23.26 12.48 3.79
CA ASP A 164 -23.38 12.86 5.20
C ASP A 164 -24.47 12.04 5.91
#